data_20178c1ce48059b68b26e9e6384e0696
#
_entry.id   20178c1ce48059b68b26e9e6384e0696
#
_cell.length_a   1.000
_cell.length_b   1.000
_cell.length_c   1.000
_cell.angle_alpha   90.00
_cell.angle_beta   90.00
_cell.angle_gamma   90.00
#
_symmetry.space_group_name_H-M   'P 1'
#
loop_
_entity.id
_entity.type
_entity.pdbx_description
1 polymer ?
#
loop_
_entity_poly.entity_id
_entity_poly.type
_entity_poly.pdbx_seq_one_letter_code
_entity_poly.pdbx_strand_id
1 'polypeptide(L)'
;MNDIMGSTDGYEELPYIKYRKVVADMVELASMKHQMKGKMEVDVTLAREKLRLYKARTGETQSFTAWFVKCVAQAVSENKQIHGLRKGKKIIIFNDVDVLIMIEKMMGKDLVALPYVVRKADKKDIKEVQTEIRAAQKHDLNNPSIMIGSKSWLMDLYPHLPKQVRMLVCKVISRNPHHIKANTGTISVSSIGMIGKVNGWISPISPLPLSFAVCGITKKPGVVEDRIEIREQVALAFAVDHDLIDGAQVTRFLSRLTELMEDGFSLE
;
A
#
# COMPACT_ATOMS: atom_id res chain seq x y z
N MET A 1 12.85 19.62 -28.20
CA MET A 1 14.29 19.88 -28.14
C MET A 1 14.91 18.55 -27.76
N ASN A 2 15.52 17.89 -28.76
CA ASN A 2 16.04 16.52 -28.66
C ASN A 2 17.32 16.53 -27.84
N ASP A 3 17.28 16.03 -26.60
CA ASP A 3 18.50 15.76 -25.86
C ASP A 3 19.10 14.45 -26.32
N ILE A 4 20.23 14.60 -26.87
CA ILE A 4 21.12 13.66 -27.52
C ILE A 4 21.43 12.51 -26.56
N MET A 5 21.00 11.30 -26.94
CA MET A 5 21.51 10.05 -26.39
C MET A 5 22.93 9.85 -26.91
N GLY A 6 23.91 10.11 -26.07
CA GLY A 6 25.28 9.72 -26.30
C GLY A 6 25.43 8.24 -25.96
N SER A 7 25.50 7.38 -26.96
CA SER A 7 25.98 6.01 -26.80
C SER A 7 27.49 6.05 -26.59
N THR A 8 27.93 5.85 -25.36
CA THR A 8 29.31 5.56 -25.03
C THR A 8 29.50 4.05 -24.96
N ASP A 9 30.65 3.54 -25.38
CA ASP A 9 30.95 2.10 -25.44
C ASP A 9 30.58 1.37 -24.15
N GLY A 10 29.47 0.61 -24.19
CA GLY A 10 29.11 -0.37 -23.17
C GLY A 10 28.11 0.05 -22.11
N TYR A 11 27.57 1.30 -22.09
CA TYR A 11 26.51 1.73 -21.18
C TYR A 11 25.62 2.82 -21.78
N GLU A 12 24.39 2.93 -21.26
CA GLU A 12 23.42 3.95 -21.61
C GLU A 12 23.22 4.89 -20.41
N GLU A 13 23.29 6.21 -20.63
CA GLU A 13 23.00 7.20 -19.59
C GLU A 13 21.53 7.63 -19.68
N LEU A 14 20.78 7.39 -18.60
CA LEU A 14 19.40 7.84 -18.47
C LEU A 14 19.27 8.97 -17.45
N PRO A 15 18.44 9.98 -17.72
CA PRO A 15 18.24 11.08 -16.77
C PRO A 15 17.57 10.59 -15.47
N TYR A 16 18.11 11.01 -14.31
CA TYR A 16 17.48 10.76 -13.02
C TYR A 16 16.25 11.65 -12.86
N ILE A 17 15.07 11.11 -13.15
CA ILE A 17 13.81 11.86 -13.22
C ILE A 17 13.40 12.44 -11.86
N LYS A 18 12.74 13.61 -11.89
CA LYS A 18 12.33 14.39 -10.70
C LYS A 18 11.53 13.56 -9.69
N TYR A 19 10.61 12.72 -10.16
CA TYR A 19 9.81 11.82 -9.32
C TYR A 19 10.67 10.89 -8.46
N ARG A 20 11.78 10.36 -8.99
CA ARG A 20 12.69 9.48 -8.24
C ARG A 20 13.31 10.17 -7.03
N LYS A 21 13.51 11.50 -7.07
CA LYS A 21 14.00 12.25 -5.91
C LYS A 21 12.99 12.23 -4.75
N VAL A 22 11.70 12.39 -5.06
CA VAL A 22 10.62 12.32 -4.06
C VAL A 22 10.55 10.92 -3.44
N VAL A 23 10.62 9.87 -4.26
CA VAL A 23 10.64 8.48 -3.79
C VAL A 23 11.85 8.24 -2.88
N ALA A 24 13.04 8.71 -3.27
CA ALA A 24 14.26 8.56 -2.45
C ALA A 24 14.12 9.26 -1.09
N ASP A 25 13.54 10.46 -1.05
CA ASP A 25 13.31 11.20 0.20
C ASP A 25 12.29 10.47 1.11
N MET A 26 11.24 9.85 0.54
CA MET A 26 10.27 9.04 1.29
C MET A 26 10.90 7.76 1.84
N VAL A 27 11.74 7.08 1.06
CA VAL A 27 12.49 5.90 1.50
C VAL A 27 13.46 6.28 2.63
N GLU A 28 14.13 7.42 2.54
CA GLU A 28 15.01 7.91 3.60
C GLU A 28 14.23 8.19 4.89
N LEU A 29 13.05 8.82 4.81
CA LEU A 29 12.17 8.98 5.98
C LEU A 29 11.73 7.65 6.59
N ALA A 30 11.40 6.67 5.75
CA ALA A 30 11.04 5.33 6.22
C ALA A 30 12.21 4.63 6.93
N SER A 31 13.44 4.81 6.43
CA SER A 31 14.65 4.24 7.01
C SER A 31 15.02 4.82 8.38
N MET A 32 14.47 5.99 8.73
CA MET A 32 14.66 6.61 10.05
C MET A 32 13.73 6.01 11.13
N LYS A 33 12.81 5.11 10.76
CA LYS A 33 11.86 4.48 11.67
C LYS A 33 12.34 3.09 12.09
N HIS A 34 12.10 2.74 13.34
CA HIS A 34 12.35 1.41 13.87
C HIS A 34 11.20 0.48 13.50
N GLN A 35 11.30 -0.15 12.34
CA GLN A 35 10.23 -1.00 11.82
C GLN A 35 10.42 -2.47 12.16
N MET A 36 9.40 -3.09 12.75
CA MET A 36 9.24 -4.54 12.72
C MET A 36 8.77 -4.95 11.34
N LYS A 37 9.48 -5.87 10.70
CA LYS A 37 9.11 -6.44 9.41
C LYS A 37 8.81 -7.92 9.59
N GLY A 38 7.68 -8.34 9.06
CA GLY A 38 7.26 -9.73 9.11
C GLY A 38 6.79 -10.23 7.74
N LYS A 39 6.69 -11.54 7.66
CA LYS A 39 6.17 -12.28 6.51
C LYS A 39 5.18 -13.31 7.02
N MET A 40 4.10 -13.50 6.30
CA MET A 40 3.08 -14.49 6.62
C MET A 40 2.46 -15.05 5.35
N GLU A 41 1.88 -16.22 5.46
CA GLU A 41 1.03 -16.82 4.43
C GLU A 41 -0.36 -16.97 5.04
N VAL A 42 -1.37 -16.67 4.25
CA VAL A 42 -2.77 -16.78 4.66
C VAL A 42 -3.50 -17.62 3.63
N ASP A 43 -4.31 -18.58 4.11
CA ASP A 43 -5.17 -19.38 3.25
C ASP A 43 -6.32 -18.50 2.74
N VAL A 44 -6.39 -18.34 1.44
CA VAL A 44 -7.43 -17.56 0.77
C VAL A 44 -8.27 -18.41 -0.18
N THR A 45 -8.26 -19.74 0.01
CA THR A 45 -8.98 -20.68 -0.85
C THR A 45 -10.45 -20.34 -0.92
N LEU A 46 -11.10 -20.17 0.24
CA LEU A 46 -12.51 -19.81 0.33
C LEU A 46 -12.81 -18.45 -0.30
N ALA A 47 -11.99 -17.43 0.00
CA ALA A 47 -12.15 -16.10 -0.59
C ALA A 47 -12.01 -16.14 -2.12
N ARG A 48 -11.03 -16.88 -2.64
CA ARG A 48 -10.82 -17.06 -4.07
C ARG A 48 -11.96 -17.81 -4.74
N GLU A 49 -12.54 -18.78 -4.08
CA GLU A 49 -13.71 -19.50 -4.55
C GLU A 49 -14.93 -18.57 -4.64
N LYS A 50 -15.23 -17.83 -3.57
CA LYS A 50 -16.31 -16.83 -3.56
C LYS A 50 -16.14 -15.79 -4.69
N LEU A 51 -14.92 -15.28 -4.91
CA LEU A 51 -14.64 -14.37 -6.01
C LEU A 51 -14.89 -14.99 -7.40
N ARG A 52 -14.58 -16.29 -7.59
CA ARG A 52 -14.88 -17.02 -8.83
C ARG A 52 -16.38 -17.23 -9.02
N LEU A 53 -17.08 -17.63 -7.96
CA LEU A 53 -18.53 -17.82 -7.97
C LEU A 53 -19.27 -16.50 -8.26
N TYR A 54 -18.86 -15.41 -7.63
CA TYR A 54 -19.40 -14.08 -7.92
C TYR A 54 -19.28 -13.74 -9.41
N LYS A 55 -18.09 -13.96 -9.98
CA LYS A 55 -17.85 -13.73 -11.41
C LYS A 55 -18.73 -14.63 -12.30
N ALA A 56 -18.89 -15.90 -11.94
CA ALA A 56 -19.72 -16.83 -12.69
C ALA A 56 -21.21 -16.43 -12.65
N ARG A 57 -21.69 -15.92 -11.50
CA ARG A 57 -23.08 -15.52 -11.28
C ARG A 57 -23.41 -14.18 -11.94
N THR A 58 -22.50 -13.20 -11.88
CA THR A 58 -22.78 -11.80 -12.28
C THR A 58 -22.13 -11.37 -13.57
N GLY A 59 -21.13 -12.11 -14.05
CA GLY A 59 -20.24 -11.68 -15.14
C GLY A 59 -19.20 -10.61 -14.73
N GLU A 60 -19.31 -10.03 -13.52
CA GLU A 60 -18.41 -9.00 -13.01
C GLU A 60 -17.24 -9.61 -12.25
N THR A 61 -16.07 -9.03 -12.35
CA THR A 61 -14.89 -9.45 -11.60
C THR A 61 -14.69 -8.54 -10.38
N GLN A 62 -14.74 -9.12 -9.18
CA GLN A 62 -14.31 -8.44 -7.97
C GLN A 62 -12.79 -8.53 -7.81
N SER A 63 -12.17 -7.41 -7.42
CA SER A 63 -10.73 -7.30 -7.26
C SER A 63 -10.27 -7.88 -5.93
N PHE A 64 -9.31 -8.81 -5.96
CA PHE A 64 -8.65 -9.32 -4.75
C PHE A 64 -8.01 -8.19 -3.94
N THR A 65 -7.40 -7.21 -4.61
CA THR A 65 -6.79 -6.05 -3.92
C THR A 65 -7.84 -5.19 -3.21
N ALA A 66 -9.00 -4.94 -3.83
CA ALA A 66 -10.08 -4.20 -3.20
C ALA A 66 -10.64 -4.94 -1.97
N TRP A 67 -10.79 -6.25 -2.09
CA TRP A 67 -11.18 -7.12 -0.97
C TRP A 67 -10.13 -7.10 0.15
N PHE A 68 -8.85 -7.24 -0.16
CA PHE A 68 -7.78 -7.16 0.83
C PHE A 68 -7.75 -5.81 1.56
N VAL A 69 -7.93 -4.70 0.83
CA VAL A 69 -8.07 -3.36 1.42
C VAL A 69 -9.23 -3.32 2.41
N LYS A 70 -10.37 -3.94 2.07
CA LYS A 70 -11.52 -4.03 2.98
C LYS A 70 -11.22 -4.85 4.23
N CYS A 71 -10.56 -6.01 4.11
CA CYS A 71 -10.14 -6.82 5.26
C CYS A 71 -9.19 -6.07 6.18
N VAL A 72 -8.16 -5.42 5.62
CA VAL A 72 -7.20 -4.60 6.39
C VAL A 72 -7.92 -3.44 7.08
N ALA A 73 -8.77 -2.71 6.37
CA ALA A 73 -9.50 -1.58 6.93
C ALA A 73 -10.42 -2.02 8.08
N GLN A 74 -11.07 -3.18 7.97
CA GLN A 74 -11.89 -3.78 9.04
C GLN A 74 -11.03 -4.14 10.24
N ALA A 75 -9.93 -4.88 10.06
CA ALA A 75 -9.04 -5.27 11.14
C ALA A 75 -8.44 -4.05 11.87
N VAL A 76 -8.08 -2.98 11.13
CA VAL A 76 -7.59 -1.72 11.70
C VAL A 76 -8.70 -0.99 12.47
N SER A 77 -9.93 -0.98 11.97
CA SER A 77 -11.06 -0.33 12.66
C SER A 77 -11.36 -0.95 14.02
N GLU A 78 -11.10 -2.25 14.17
CA GLU A 78 -11.23 -3.01 15.42
C GLU A 78 -9.99 -2.84 16.32
N ASN A 79 -8.83 -2.49 15.75
CA ASN A 79 -7.54 -2.33 16.43
C ASN A 79 -6.92 -0.96 16.12
N LYS A 80 -7.63 0.14 16.37
CA LYS A 80 -7.28 1.50 15.91
C LYS A 80 -5.89 1.98 16.30
N GLN A 81 -5.29 1.44 17.36
CA GLN A 81 -3.94 1.82 17.78
C GLN A 81 -2.88 1.50 16.73
N ILE A 82 -3.13 0.47 15.87
CA ILE A 82 -2.17 -0.02 14.86
C ILE A 82 -1.85 1.03 13.78
N HIS A 83 -2.71 2.03 13.56
CA HIS A 83 -2.51 3.11 12.60
C HIS A 83 -2.33 4.49 13.25
N GLY A 84 -1.99 4.52 14.54
CA GLY A 84 -1.70 5.74 15.27
C GLY A 84 -0.50 6.50 14.70
N LEU A 85 -0.49 7.82 14.85
CA LEU A 85 0.60 8.70 14.42
C LEU A 85 1.09 9.56 15.60
N ARG A 86 2.42 9.67 15.75
CA ARG A 86 3.02 10.45 16.82
C ARG A 86 2.93 11.95 16.55
N LYS A 87 2.50 12.73 17.56
CA LYS A 87 2.55 14.19 17.59
C LYS A 87 3.24 14.67 18.89
N GLY A 88 4.54 14.91 18.78
CA GLY A 88 5.33 15.27 19.98
C GLY A 88 5.31 14.15 21.03
N LYS A 89 4.70 14.43 22.20
CA LYS A 89 4.52 13.47 23.31
C LYS A 89 3.19 12.71 23.27
N LYS A 90 2.37 12.87 22.22
CA LYS A 90 1.05 12.24 22.10
C LYS A 90 0.98 11.32 20.89
N ILE A 91 0.11 10.33 20.94
CA ILE A 91 -0.28 9.51 19.78
C ILE A 91 -1.68 9.96 19.37
N ILE A 92 -1.85 10.26 18.09
CA ILE A 92 -3.15 10.60 17.49
C ILE A 92 -3.69 9.34 16.84
N ILE A 93 -4.86 8.90 17.29
CA ILE A 93 -5.59 7.74 16.75
C ILE A 93 -6.81 8.29 16.01
N PHE A 94 -6.95 7.91 14.75
CA PHE A 94 -8.06 8.35 13.92
C PHE A 94 -9.25 7.39 13.99
N ASN A 95 -10.45 7.92 13.79
CA ASN A 95 -11.67 7.10 13.78
C ASN A 95 -11.91 6.39 12.45
N ASP A 96 -11.45 6.98 11.35
CA ASP A 96 -11.58 6.44 10.01
C ASP A 96 -10.26 5.85 9.53
N VAL A 97 -10.33 4.83 8.69
CA VAL A 97 -9.18 4.16 8.10
C VAL A 97 -9.00 4.61 6.65
N ASP A 98 -7.94 5.38 6.40
CA ASP A 98 -7.56 5.82 5.06
C ASP A 98 -6.38 4.97 4.57
N VAL A 99 -6.56 4.27 3.45
CA VAL A 99 -5.59 3.32 2.91
C VAL A 99 -4.91 3.88 1.66
N LEU A 100 -3.60 4.06 1.73
CA LEU A 100 -2.76 4.35 0.57
C LEU A 100 -2.57 3.07 -0.24
N ILE A 101 -2.91 3.11 -1.50
CA ILE A 101 -2.61 2.04 -2.46
C ILE A 101 -1.70 2.55 -3.57
N MET A 102 -0.92 1.66 -4.15
CA MET A 102 -0.15 1.96 -5.35
C MET A 102 -0.94 1.52 -6.57
N ILE A 103 -1.23 2.44 -7.48
CA ILE A 103 -1.90 2.18 -8.75
C ILE A 103 -0.90 2.33 -9.89
N GLU A 104 -0.87 1.39 -10.82
CA GLU A 104 -0.04 1.51 -12.01
C GLU A 104 -0.72 2.38 -13.05
N LYS A 105 0.06 3.27 -13.65
CA LYS A 105 -0.39 4.17 -14.69
C LYS A 105 0.68 4.42 -15.73
N MET A 106 0.26 4.52 -17.00
CA MET A 106 1.14 4.94 -18.09
C MET A 106 1.42 6.44 -17.98
N MET A 107 2.70 6.79 -17.91
CA MET A 107 3.19 8.17 -18.01
C MET A 107 4.13 8.26 -19.23
N GLY A 108 3.58 8.70 -20.37
CA GLY A 108 4.27 8.62 -21.64
C GLY A 108 4.47 7.17 -22.08
N LYS A 109 5.71 6.69 -22.15
CA LYS A 109 6.06 5.30 -22.49
C LYS A 109 6.29 4.41 -21.27
N ASP A 110 6.35 4.98 -20.07
CA ASP A 110 6.71 4.28 -18.85
C ASP A 110 5.48 3.94 -18.01
N LEU A 111 5.47 2.73 -17.44
CA LEU A 111 4.50 2.32 -16.42
C LEU A 111 5.02 2.75 -15.05
N VAL A 112 4.31 3.68 -14.40
CA VAL A 112 4.72 4.26 -13.12
C VAL A 112 3.68 3.91 -12.05
N ALA A 113 4.16 3.48 -10.89
CA ALA A 113 3.31 3.26 -9.72
C ALA A 113 3.07 4.61 -9.00
N LEU A 114 1.80 5.04 -8.96
CA LEU A 114 1.38 6.27 -8.30
C LEU A 114 0.57 5.98 -7.04
N PRO A 115 0.77 6.74 -5.96
CA PRO A 115 0.00 6.58 -4.74
C PRO A 115 -1.42 7.16 -4.91
N TYR A 116 -2.40 6.41 -4.43
CA TYR A 116 -3.79 6.83 -4.33
C TYR A 116 -4.35 6.50 -2.95
N VAL A 117 -5.15 7.37 -2.34
CA VAL A 117 -5.69 7.15 -1.00
C VAL A 117 -7.17 6.84 -1.05
N VAL A 118 -7.53 5.60 -0.72
CA VAL A 118 -8.92 5.20 -0.49
C VAL A 118 -9.33 5.72 0.88
N ARG A 119 -10.24 6.71 0.90
CA ARG A 119 -10.71 7.35 2.13
C ARG A 119 -11.79 6.51 2.80
N LYS A 120 -11.74 6.44 4.15
CA LYS A 120 -12.75 5.74 4.96
C LYS A 120 -13.03 4.33 4.46
N ALA A 121 -11.97 3.59 4.14
CA ALA A 121 -12.08 2.24 3.57
C ALA A 121 -12.84 1.27 4.51
N ASP A 122 -12.82 1.52 5.82
CA ASP A 122 -13.59 0.79 6.82
C ASP A 122 -15.11 0.95 6.65
N LYS A 123 -15.58 2.07 6.08
CA LYS A 123 -17.01 2.37 5.86
C LYS A 123 -17.52 1.95 4.48
N LYS A 124 -16.63 1.64 3.56
CA LYS A 124 -16.97 1.28 2.17
C LYS A 124 -17.13 -0.22 2.01
N ASP A 125 -17.98 -0.62 1.08
CA ASP A 125 -18.03 -2.00 0.61
C ASP A 125 -16.94 -2.29 -0.44
N ILE A 126 -16.81 -3.56 -0.85
CA ILE A 126 -15.77 -3.98 -1.81
C ILE A 126 -16.00 -3.33 -3.18
N LYS A 127 -17.25 -3.18 -3.59
CA LYS A 127 -17.62 -2.62 -4.90
C LYS A 127 -17.29 -1.13 -4.97
N GLU A 128 -17.55 -0.38 -3.90
CA GLU A 128 -17.18 1.03 -3.75
C GLU A 128 -15.67 1.21 -3.81
N VAL A 129 -14.91 0.43 -3.03
CA VAL A 129 -13.43 0.45 -3.05
C VAL A 129 -12.90 0.13 -4.45
N GLN A 130 -13.42 -0.92 -5.10
CA GLN A 130 -13.00 -1.31 -6.45
C GLN A 130 -13.31 -0.24 -7.49
N THR A 131 -14.50 0.37 -7.41
CA THR A 131 -14.94 1.43 -8.36
C THR A 131 -14.03 2.64 -8.23
N GLU A 132 -13.70 3.03 -7.01
CA GLU A 132 -12.79 4.15 -6.73
C GLU A 132 -11.37 3.88 -7.25
N ILE A 133 -10.84 2.68 -7.03
CA ILE A 133 -9.53 2.27 -7.54
C ILE A 133 -9.51 2.29 -9.08
N ARG A 134 -10.54 1.72 -9.73
CA ARG A 134 -10.65 1.71 -11.19
C ARG A 134 -10.81 3.12 -11.78
N ALA A 135 -11.59 3.98 -11.11
CA ALA A 135 -11.71 5.37 -11.50
C ALA A 135 -10.36 6.10 -11.42
N ALA A 136 -9.62 5.90 -10.34
CA ALA A 136 -8.28 6.47 -10.17
C ALA A 136 -7.29 5.99 -11.25
N GLN A 137 -7.37 4.73 -11.68
CA GLN A 137 -6.55 4.19 -12.77
C GLN A 137 -6.88 4.81 -14.13
N LYS A 138 -8.16 5.12 -14.39
CA LYS A 138 -8.65 5.65 -15.68
C LYS A 138 -8.47 7.16 -15.83
N HIS A 139 -8.62 7.92 -14.73
CA HIS A 139 -8.49 9.37 -14.77
C HIS A 139 -7.10 9.81 -15.16
N ASP A 140 -7.01 10.73 -16.13
CA ASP A 140 -5.76 11.39 -16.51
C ASP A 140 -5.29 12.27 -15.37
N LEU A 141 -4.39 11.72 -14.55
CA LEU A 141 -3.73 12.42 -13.47
C LEU A 141 -2.57 13.23 -14.05
N ASN A 142 -2.86 14.16 -14.99
CA ASN A 142 -1.88 15.16 -15.42
C ASN A 142 -1.45 16.09 -14.27
N ASN A 143 -1.76 15.68 -13.01
CA ASN A 143 -1.49 16.45 -11.83
C ASN A 143 -0.75 15.58 -10.79
N PRO A 144 0.56 15.78 -10.60
CA PRO A 144 1.32 15.13 -9.52
C PRO A 144 0.82 15.51 -8.11
N SER A 145 -0.21 16.35 -8.00
CA SER A 145 -0.83 16.79 -6.75
C SER A 145 -1.53 15.70 -5.93
N ILE A 146 -1.62 14.47 -6.43
CA ILE A 146 -2.11 13.33 -5.63
C ILE A 146 -1.11 12.93 -4.55
N MET A 147 0.17 13.18 -4.75
CA MET A 147 1.20 12.82 -3.75
C MET A 147 1.27 13.78 -2.56
N ILE A 148 0.86 15.04 -2.71
CA ILE A 148 0.92 16.03 -1.62
C ILE A 148 -0.18 17.08 -1.90
N GLY A 149 -1.35 16.84 -1.42
CA GLY A 149 -2.60 17.61 -1.30
C GLY A 149 -2.72 19.09 -1.66
N SER A 150 -1.95 19.62 -2.58
CA SER A 150 -2.23 20.94 -3.17
C SER A 150 -1.49 21.15 -4.48
N LYS A 151 -2.15 21.80 -5.45
CA LYS A 151 -1.53 22.50 -6.57
C LYS A 151 -0.71 23.66 -6.00
N SER A 152 0.49 23.41 -5.53
CA SER A 152 1.38 24.44 -5.03
C SER A 152 2.58 24.50 -5.98
N TRP A 153 2.90 25.70 -6.45
CA TRP A 153 4.16 26.00 -7.12
C TRP A 153 5.38 25.48 -6.34
N LEU A 154 5.23 25.29 -5.02
CA LEU A 154 6.22 24.64 -4.15
C LEU A 154 6.52 23.19 -4.57
N MET A 155 5.56 22.47 -5.16
CA MET A 155 5.77 21.11 -5.65
C MET A 155 6.66 21.05 -6.89
N ASP A 156 6.55 22.05 -7.76
CA ASP A 156 7.43 22.17 -8.94
C ASP A 156 8.85 22.56 -8.52
N LEU A 157 8.97 23.36 -7.45
CA LEU A 157 10.25 23.78 -6.90
C LEU A 157 10.93 22.67 -6.07
N TYR A 158 10.17 21.81 -5.38
CA TYR A 158 10.68 20.79 -4.46
C TYR A 158 11.82 19.94 -5.05
N PRO A 159 11.74 19.35 -6.26
CA PRO A 159 12.81 18.52 -6.82
C PRO A 159 14.09 19.28 -7.14
N HIS A 160 14.02 20.62 -7.20
CA HIS A 160 15.18 21.50 -7.47
C HIS A 160 15.93 21.93 -6.21
N LEU A 161 15.30 21.73 -5.02
CA LEU A 161 15.94 22.07 -3.75
C LEU A 161 17.09 21.11 -3.42
N PRO A 162 18.14 21.58 -2.71
CA PRO A 162 19.16 20.72 -2.15
C PRO A 162 18.54 19.64 -1.24
N LYS A 163 19.18 18.46 -1.19
CA LYS A 163 18.67 17.30 -0.43
C LYS A 163 18.38 17.65 1.05
N GLN A 164 19.27 18.42 1.70
CA GLN A 164 19.13 18.79 3.10
C GLN A 164 17.84 19.61 3.35
N VAL A 165 17.53 20.54 2.45
CA VAL A 165 16.31 21.36 2.51
C VAL A 165 15.07 20.49 2.29
N ARG A 166 15.09 19.61 1.29
CA ARG A 166 13.98 18.66 1.04
C ARG A 166 13.70 17.78 2.25
N MET A 167 14.76 17.21 2.86
CA MET A 167 14.63 16.39 4.06
C MET A 167 14.12 17.17 5.27
N LEU A 168 14.52 18.44 5.43
CA LEU A 168 13.96 19.30 6.47
C LEU A 168 12.46 19.54 6.25
N VAL A 169 12.05 19.86 5.02
CA VAL A 169 10.63 20.01 4.64
C VAL A 169 9.85 18.73 4.94
N CYS A 170 10.35 17.58 4.52
CA CYS A 170 9.75 16.29 4.79
C CYS A 170 9.60 16.01 6.30
N LYS A 171 10.64 16.28 7.11
CA LYS A 171 10.60 16.13 8.57
C LYS A 171 9.58 17.07 9.23
N VAL A 172 9.46 18.30 8.77
CA VAL A 172 8.46 19.24 9.30
C VAL A 172 7.05 18.78 8.97
N ILE A 173 6.80 18.39 7.71
CA ILE A 173 5.50 17.89 7.25
C ILE A 173 5.11 16.61 8.01
N SER A 174 6.06 15.69 8.19
CA SER A 174 5.81 14.41 8.88
C SER A 174 5.53 14.54 10.39
N ARG A 175 5.75 15.71 11.00
CA ARG A 175 5.38 15.99 12.39
C ARG A 175 3.89 16.28 12.59
N ASN A 176 3.14 16.49 11.52
CA ASN A 176 1.70 16.77 11.59
C ASN A 176 0.88 15.54 11.15
N PRO A 177 0.31 14.76 12.08
CA PRO A 177 -0.50 13.58 11.78
C PRO A 177 -1.71 13.85 10.90
N HIS A 178 -2.35 15.01 11.05
CA HIS A 178 -3.50 15.39 10.23
C HIS A 178 -3.08 15.63 8.78
N HIS A 179 -1.91 16.22 8.57
CA HIS A 179 -1.36 16.42 7.23
C HIS A 179 -0.97 15.09 6.57
N ILE A 180 -0.33 14.18 7.35
CA ILE A 180 -0.01 12.81 6.88
C ILE A 180 -1.30 12.12 6.44
N LYS A 181 -2.30 12.03 7.33
CA LYS A 181 -3.58 11.38 7.01
C LYS A 181 -4.23 11.99 5.78
N ALA A 182 -4.24 13.33 5.68
CA ALA A 182 -4.84 14.03 4.55
C ALA A 182 -4.18 13.73 3.21
N ASN A 183 -2.89 13.42 3.17
CA ASN A 183 -2.15 13.25 1.91
C ASN A 183 -1.77 11.80 1.60
N THR A 184 -1.49 10.99 2.63
CA THR A 184 -1.00 9.62 2.44
C THR A 184 -1.86 8.56 3.13
N GLY A 185 -2.94 8.96 3.80
CA GLY A 185 -3.66 8.03 4.66
C GLY A 185 -2.84 7.65 5.89
N THR A 186 -3.21 6.55 6.56
CA THR A 186 -2.56 6.06 7.78
C THR A 186 -1.93 4.68 7.64
N ILE A 187 -2.29 3.96 6.59
CA ILE A 187 -1.73 2.64 6.24
C ILE A 187 -1.47 2.58 4.75
N SER A 188 -0.56 1.72 4.32
CA SER A 188 -0.31 1.49 2.89
C SER A 188 -0.44 0.02 2.50
N VAL A 189 -0.96 -0.20 1.30
CA VAL A 189 -1.08 -1.52 0.67
C VAL A 189 -0.50 -1.44 -0.74
N SER A 190 0.51 -2.27 -1.00
CA SER A 190 1.10 -2.45 -2.33
C SER A 190 0.77 -3.85 -2.84
N SER A 191 0.11 -3.97 -3.99
CA SER A 191 -0.22 -5.25 -4.61
C SER A 191 0.79 -5.57 -5.71
N ILE A 192 1.82 -6.33 -5.36
CA ILE A 192 2.96 -6.67 -6.24
C ILE A 192 2.65 -7.94 -7.03
N GLY A 193 1.91 -8.87 -6.45
CA GLY A 193 1.54 -10.15 -7.07
C GLY A 193 0.65 -10.02 -8.30
N MET A 194 0.08 -8.84 -8.56
CA MET A 194 -0.68 -8.55 -9.79
C MET A 194 0.24 -8.23 -10.98
N ILE A 195 1.47 -7.82 -10.74
CA ILE A 195 2.42 -7.36 -11.76
C ILE A 195 3.16 -8.53 -12.39
N GLY A 196 3.41 -9.59 -11.63
CA GLY A 196 4.16 -10.74 -12.10
C GLY A 196 4.02 -11.98 -11.22
N LYS A 197 4.40 -13.14 -11.76
CA LYS A 197 4.42 -14.42 -11.00
C LYS A 197 5.69 -14.48 -10.15
N VAL A 198 5.63 -13.93 -8.95
CA VAL A 198 6.74 -14.02 -7.98
C VAL A 198 6.31 -14.91 -6.82
N ASN A 199 7.00 -16.03 -6.64
CA ASN A 199 6.84 -16.92 -5.48
C ASN A 199 7.81 -16.46 -4.39
N GLY A 200 7.40 -15.46 -3.60
CA GLY A 200 8.26 -14.89 -2.56
C GLY A 200 7.66 -13.65 -1.93
N TRP A 201 8.45 -13.01 -1.09
CA TRP A 201 8.02 -11.82 -0.34
C TRP A 201 8.91 -10.63 -0.70
N ILE A 202 8.28 -9.48 -0.89
CA ILE A 202 8.94 -8.20 -1.01
C ILE A 202 8.51 -7.37 0.19
N SER A 203 9.44 -7.01 1.07
CA SER A 203 9.12 -6.20 2.25
C SER A 203 8.83 -4.76 1.85
N PRO A 204 7.71 -4.17 2.31
CA PRO A 204 7.40 -2.79 2.01
C PRO A 204 8.38 -1.84 2.72
N ILE A 205 8.67 -0.71 2.09
CA ILE A 205 9.40 0.42 2.68
C ILE A 205 8.46 1.61 2.66
N SER A 206 8.01 2.06 3.83
CA SER A 206 7.01 3.12 3.95
C SER A 206 7.21 3.91 5.24
N PRO A 207 7.03 5.24 5.24
CA PRO A 207 7.06 6.04 6.46
C PRO A 207 5.77 5.93 7.29
N LEU A 208 4.75 5.21 6.82
CA LEU A 208 3.48 5.01 7.53
C LEU A 208 3.60 3.98 8.66
N PRO A 209 2.74 4.06 9.69
CA PRO A 209 2.80 3.17 10.84
C PRO A 209 2.54 1.70 10.52
N LEU A 210 1.73 1.42 9.50
CA LEU A 210 1.45 0.06 9.03
C LEU A 210 1.51 0.02 7.50
N SER A 211 2.18 -0.98 6.97
CA SER A 211 2.33 -1.17 5.53
C SER A 211 2.27 -2.64 5.16
N PHE A 212 1.56 -2.96 4.09
CA PHE A 212 1.48 -4.30 3.51
C PHE A 212 1.99 -4.34 2.09
N ALA A 213 2.65 -5.44 1.75
CA ALA A 213 2.88 -5.88 0.38
C ALA A 213 2.14 -7.20 0.16
N VAL A 214 1.15 -7.17 -0.72
CA VAL A 214 0.44 -8.37 -1.20
C VAL A 214 1.26 -8.94 -2.35
N CYS A 215 1.88 -10.09 -2.09
CA CYS A 215 2.73 -10.79 -3.04
C CYS A 215 1.92 -11.81 -3.86
N GLY A 216 2.55 -12.88 -4.34
CA GLY A 216 1.87 -13.89 -5.15
C GLY A 216 0.88 -14.76 -4.37
N ILE A 217 -0.12 -15.27 -5.08
CA ILE A 217 -0.99 -16.36 -4.58
C ILE A 217 -0.52 -17.65 -5.23
N THR A 218 -0.20 -18.65 -4.41
CA THR A 218 0.33 -19.94 -4.87
C THR A 218 -0.49 -21.09 -4.32
N LYS A 219 -0.60 -22.17 -5.11
CA LYS A 219 -1.20 -23.43 -4.62
C LYS A 219 -0.14 -24.19 -3.84
N LYS A 220 -0.48 -24.56 -2.60
CA LYS A 220 0.40 -25.31 -1.69
C LYS A 220 -0.40 -26.41 -1.00
N PRO A 221 0.24 -27.50 -0.55
CA PRO A 221 -0.43 -28.45 0.36
C PRO A 221 -0.73 -27.73 1.69
N GLY A 222 -1.95 -27.89 2.17
CA GLY A 222 -2.39 -27.42 3.48
C GLY A 222 -3.09 -28.55 4.23
N VAL A 223 -3.08 -28.51 5.55
CA VAL A 223 -3.80 -29.48 6.38
C VAL A 223 -5.17 -28.90 6.74
N VAL A 224 -6.23 -29.63 6.39
CA VAL A 224 -7.62 -29.29 6.70
C VAL A 224 -8.27 -30.53 7.28
N GLU A 225 -8.79 -30.49 8.50
CA GLU A 225 -9.43 -31.62 9.18
C GLU A 225 -8.62 -32.95 9.08
N ASP A 226 -7.31 -32.83 9.40
CA ASP A 226 -6.31 -33.92 9.33
C ASP A 226 -6.08 -34.54 7.94
N ARG A 227 -6.47 -33.81 6.86
CA ARG A 227 -6.22 -34.21 5.47
C ARG A 227 -5.35 -33.19 4.77
N ILE A 228 -4.50 -33.68 3.87
CA ILE A 228 -3.70 -32.80 3.01
C ILE A 228 -4.53 -32.41 1.79
N GLU A 229 -4.78 -31.11 1.63
CA GLU A 229 -5.52 -30.55 0.52
C GLU A 229 -4.69 -29.50 -0.23
N ILE A 230 -5.03 -29.25 -1.50
CA ILE A 230 -4.44 -28.14 -2.26
C ILE A 230 -5.15 -26.85 -1.85
N ARG A 231 -4.40 -25.93 -1.23
CA ARG A 231 -4.91 -24.64 -0.77
C ARG A 231 -4.27 -23.48 -1.56
N GLU A 232 -5.03 -22.42 -1.76
CA GLU A 232 -4.52 -21.16 -2.34
C GLU A 232 -4.04 -20.25 -1.21
N GLN A 233 -2.73 -20.05 -1.12
CA GLN A 233 -2.13 -19.22 -0.07
C GLN A 233 -1.58 -17.92 -0.66
N VAL A 234 -1.95 -16.78 -0.06
CA VAL A 234 -1.37 -15.48 -0.38
C VAL A 234 -0.15 -15.23 0.49
N ALA A 235 0.95 -14.85 -0.14
CA ALA A 235 2.13 -14.39 0.55
C ALA A 235 1.97 -12.90 0.88
N LEU A 236 2.07 -12.53 2.16
CA LEU A 236 2.00 -11.17 2.66
C LEU A 236 3.31 -10.80 3.35
N ALA A 237 3.83 -9.61 3.06
CA ALA A 237 4.87 -9.00 3.86
C ALA A 237 4.32 -7.71 4.49
N PHE A 238 4.75 -7.39 5.70
CA PHE A 238 4.31 -6.20 6.41
C PHE A 238 5.47 -5.49 7.11
N ALA A 239 5.27 -4.21 7.37
CA ALA A 239 6.14 -3.39 8.20
C ALA A 239 5.29 -2.56 9.16
N VAL A 240 5.67 -2.52 10.43
CA VAL A 240 4.99 -1.81 11.52
C VAL A 240 5.99 -0.92 12.25
N ASP A 241 5.59 0.31 12.56
CA ASP A 241 6.41 1.26 13.32
C ASP A 241 6.48 0.86 14.81
N HIS A 242 7.62 0.31 15.23
CA HIS A 242 7.82 -0.18 16.61
C HIS A 242 7.96 0.93 17.64
N ASP A 243 8.15 2.19 17.20
CA ASP A 243 8.10 3.33 18.13
C ASP A 243 6.69 3.59 18.68
N LEU A 244 5.67 2.98 18.05
CA LEU A 244 4.26 3.21 18.36
C LEU A 244 3.52 1.96 18.82
N ILE A 245 3.96 0.78 18.41
CA ILE A 245 3.21 -0.46 18.51
C ILE A 245 4.13 -1.62 18.91
N ASP A 246 3.72 -2.37 19.91
CA ASP A 246 4.45 -3.53 20.43
C ASP A 246 4.06 -4.83 19.71
N GLY A 247 4.93 -5.83 19.77
CA GLY A 247 4.74 -7.14 19.14
C GLY A 247 3.42 -7.82 19.50
N ALA A 248 2.98 -7.76 20.75
CA ALA A 248 1.70 -8.34 21.18
C ALA A 248 0.48 -7.69 20.50
N GLN A 249 0.52 -6.37 20.26
CA GLN A 249 -0.54 -5.66 19.57
C GLN A 249 -0.55 -6.03 18.07
N VAL A 250 0.63 -6.12 17.46
CA VAL A 250 0.79 -6.57 16.07
C VAL A 250 0.24 -7.99 15.91
N THR A 251 0.59 -8.91 16.81
CA THR A 251 0.12 -10.31 16.74
C THR A 251 -1.40 -10.39 16.80
N ARG A 252 -2.05 -9.70 17.75
CA ARG A 252 -3.53 -9.67 17.83
C ARG A 252 -4.18 -9.12 16.58
N PHE A 253 -3.62 -8.04 16.04
CA PHE A 253 -4.10 -7.47 14.78
C PHE A 253 -3.94 -8.44 13.60
N LEU A 254 -2.78 -9.09 13.47
CA LEU A 254 -2.53 -10.05 12.40
C LEU A 254 -3.41 -11.29 12.52
N SER A 255 -3.65 -11.81 13.74
CA SER A 255 -4.61 -12.90 13.96
C SER A 255 -6.01 -12.53 13.46
N ARG A 256 -6.47 -11.31 13.81
CA ARG A 256 -7.78 -10.84 13.34
C ARG A 256 -7.84 -10.65 11.83
N LEU A 257 -6.78 -10.13 11.23
CA LEU A 257 -6.70 -10.01 9.77
C LEU A 257 -6.74 -11.38 9.09
N THR A 258 -6.01 -12.37 9.64
CA THR A 258 -6.00 -13.76 9.14
C THR A 258 -7.41 -14.35 9.18
N GLU A 259 -8.12 -14.27 10.30
CA GLU A 259 -9.51 -14.75 10.43
C GLU A 259 -10.42 -14.14 9.35
N LEU A 260 -10.39 -12.79 9.20
CA LEU A 260 -11.20 -12.12 8.19
C LEU A 260 -10.89 -12.58 6.76
N MET A 261 -9.63 -12.92 6.50
CA MET A 261 -9.22 -13.36 5.16
C MET A 261 -9.60 -14.83 4.92
N GLU A 262 -9.39 -15.70 5.89
CA GLU A 262 -9.74 -17.14 5.80
C GLU A 262 -11.25 -17.37 5.67
N ASP A 263 -12.06 -16.57 6.37
CA ASP A 263 -13.52 -16.57 6.28
C ASP A 263 -14.08 -15.97 4.98
N GLY A 264 -13.22 -15.30 4.19
CA GLY A 264 -13.66 -14.56 3.00
C GLY A 264 -14.62 -13.42 3.37
N PHE A 265 -14.25 -12.65 4.41
CA PHE A 265 -15.04 -11.54 4.95
C PHE A 265 -15.60 -10.63 3.86
N SER A 266 -16.88 -10.29 3.98
CA SER A 266 -17.62 -9.38 3.06
C SER A 266 -17.73 -9.89 1.60
N LEU A 267 -17.35 -11.13 1.30
CA LEU A 267 -17.60 -11.79 0.03
C LEU A 267 -18.87 -12.67 0.17
N GLU A 268 -19.75 -12.55 -0.82
CA GLU A 268 -21.01 -13.33 -0.93
C GLU A 268 -20.82 -14.65 -1.68
#